data_4f975c5863d87a6bfbaf1bc0af929e6d
#
_entry.id   4f975c5863d87a6bfbaf1bc0af929e6d
#
_cell.length_a   1.000
_cell.length_b   1.000
_cell.length_c   1.000
_cell.angle_alpha   90.00
_cell.angle_beta   90.00
_cell.angle_gamma   90.00
#
_symmetry.space_group_name_H-M   'P 1'
#
loop_
_entity.id
_entity.type
_entity.pdbx_description
1 polymer ?
#
loop_
_entity_poly.entity_id
_entity_poly.type
_entity_poly.pdbx_seq_one_letter_code
_entity_poly.pdbx_strand_id
1 'polypeptide(L)'
;MRRLRIAVLNNYDLSIVEREVINGEVPNHLLFGLNFLRDFGHIIETFSVNSVNEKQKSIKDRFIQYFTPFENLDLQMEIFKKKNEFDIILCLCGGVSEWLYLQNARKNLNKPILTLYHHPLATGKLDFTRNLFRKRIYKNQSMILCLANKTAKSFNKLLKSQVAHPISWCVDNNFYSRINGHNPKTKEKEIILTCGRTSRDLSTFVKAVEKSNAKGHIICPDDEDIPSIRCNNLFTFELTSYSSEKKENTYHKMANLMHKVRVIAIPLEKQRTLAGLTSLMDSLGFGKPVIMTRNPCIDFDIEKLGIGTWVEPYDVDGWAKAIKWHFLNEKESLIMGRKAKALSMKLSAESFGRKINKIINEHHENWKIR
;
A
#
# COMPACT_ATOMS: atom_id res chain seq x y z
N MET A 1 25.58 9.15 -12.83
CA MET A 1 25.11 8.96 -11.42
C MET A 1 26.09 8.03 -10.73
N ARG A 2 26.32 8.25 -9.44
CA ARG A 2 27.22 7.37 -8.65
C ARG A 2 26.52 6.05 -8.36
N ARG A 3 27.19 4.94 -8.52
CA ARG A 3 26.76 3.61 -8.09
C ARG A 3 26.82 3.54 -6.56
N LEU A 4 25.69 3.27 -5.89
CA LEU A 4 25.59 3.16 -4.44
C LEU A 4 25.34 1.70 -4.03
N ARG A 5 25.84 1.32 -2.86
CA ARG A 5 25.47 0.09 -2.16
C ARG A 5 24.35 0.43 -1.16
N ILE A 6 23.16 -0.13 -1.36
CA ILE A 6 21.95 0.20 -0.63
C ILE A 6 21.51 -1.01 0.20
N ALA A 7 21.48 -0.87 1.53
CA ALA A 7 20.80 -1.82 2.38
C ALA A 7 19.30 -1.53 2.38
N VAL A 8 18.47 -2.49 2.04
CA VAL A 8 17.00 -2.34 2.02
C VAL A 8 16.38 -3.19 3.11
N LEU A 9 15.66 -2.54 4.03
CA LEU A 9 14.97 -3.20 5.13
C LEU A 9 13.47 -3.22 4.91
N ASN A 10 12.86 -4.38 5.12
CA ASN A 10 11.42 -4.54 5.04
C ASN A 10 10.91 -5.51 6.11
N ASN A 11 9.61 -5.45 6.42
CA ASN A 11 8.96 -6.32 7.41
C ASN A 11 8.47 -7.67 6.85
N TYR A 12 8.65 -7.92 5.55
CA TYR A 12 8.41 -9.20 4.89
C TYR A 12 9.49 -9.48 3.85
N ASP A 13 9.63 -10.74 3.44
CA ASP A 13 10.68 -11.17 2.53
C ASP A 13 10.43 -10.68 1.09
N LEU A 14 11.23 -9.71 0.67
CA LEU A 14 11.16 -9.14 -0.68
C LEU A 14 11.67 -10.10 -1.75
N SER A 15 12.47 -11.10 -1.42
CA SER A 15 12.97 -12.09 -2.40
C SER A 15 11.83 -12.96 -2.95
N ILE A 16 10.80 -13.18 -2.13
CA ILE A 16 9.58 -13.88 -2.55
C ILE A 16 8.83 -13.01 -3.56
N VAL A 17 8.57 -11.75 -3.20
CA VAL A 17 7.87 -10.80 -4.08
C VAL A 17 8.63 -10.59 -5.39
N GLU A 18 9.97 -10.54 -5.34
CA GLU A 18 10.80 -10.40 -6.52
C GLU A 18 10.64 -11.58 -7.49
N ARG A 19 10.60 -12.81 -6.98
CA ARG A 19 10.33 -14.01 -7.80
C ARG A 19 8.92 -13.97 -8.40
N GLU A 20 7.91 -13.59 -7.62
CA GLU A 20 6.54 -13.45 -8.10
C GLU A 20 6.43 -12.37 -9.20
N VAL A 21 7.18 -11.26 -9.09
CA VAL A 21 7.24 -10.22 -10.12
C VAL A 21 7.93 -10.74 -11.39
N ILE A 22 9.05 -11.44 -11.27
CA ILE A 22 9.76 -12.05 -12.40
C ILE A 22 8.88 -13.05 -13.13
N ASN A 23 8.14 -13.89 -12.40
CA ASN A 23 7.19 -14.83 -12.95
C ASN A 23 5.95 -14.14 -13.55
N GLY A 24 5.77 -12.85 -13.31
CA GLY A 24 4.60 -12.10 -13.78
C GLY A 24 3.32 -12.40 -13.00
N GLU A 25 3.44 -12.84 -11.80
CA GLU A 25 2.32 -13.18 -10.91
C GLU A 25 1.78 -11.95 -10.19
N VAL A 26 2.64 -11.01 -9.82
CA VAL A 26 2.30 -9.79 -9.12
C VAL A 26 2.92 -8.56 -9.78
N PRO A 27 2.36 -7.35 -9.58
CA PRO A 27 2.90 -6.14 -10.17
C PRO A 27 4.20 -5.68 -9.49
N ASN A 28 5.11 -5.10 -10.26
CA ASN A 28 6.44 -4.67 -9.80
C ASN A 28 6.41 -3.48 -8.82
N HIS A 29 5.28 -2.76 -8.72
CA HIS A 29 5.18 -1.69 -7.73
C HIS A 29 5.25 -2.20 -6.29
N LEU A 30 4.99 -3.51 -6.05
CA LEU A 30 5.19 -4.15 -4.75
C LEU A 30 6.67 -4.26 -4.36
N LEU A 31 7.59 -4.02 -5.28
CA LEU A 31 9.04 -3.89 -5.02
C LEU A 31 9.48 -2.47 -4.65
N PHE A 32 8.56 -1.52 -4.50
CA PHE A 32 8.88 -0.14 -4.09
C PHE A 32 9.94 0.55 -4.96
N GLY A 33 10.04 0.17 -6.24
CA GLY A 33 11.00 0.72 -7.19
C GLY A 33 12.40 0.10 -7.15
N LEU A 34 12.65 -0.96 -6.36
CA LEU A 34 13.96 -1.59 -6.22
C LEU A 34 14.50 -2.17 -7.53
N ASN A 35 13.62 -2.73 -8.38
CA ASN A 35 13.97 -3.18 -9.71
C ASN A 35 14.58 -2.03 -10.54
N PHE A 36 13.96 -0.86 -10.55
CA PHE A 36 14.49 0.32 -11.26
C PHE A 36 15.79 0.85 -10.65
N LEU A 37 15.96 0.77 -9.32
CA LEU A 37 17.23 1.15 -8.69
C LEU A 37 18.38 0.25 -9.15
N ARG A 38 18.15 -1.05 -9.38
CA ARG A 38 19.12 -1.97 -9.98
C ARG A 38 19.41 -1.59 -11.42
N ASP A 39 18.39 -1.24 -12.20
CA ASP A 39 18.55 -0.79 -13.60
C ASP A 39 19.38 0.50 -13.70
N PHE A 40 19.31 1.36 -12.68
CA PHE A 40 20.20 2.54 -12.55
C PHE A 40 21.62 2.19 -12.07
N GLY A 41 21.93 0.93 -11.88
CA GLY A 41 23.26 0.42 -11.55
C GLY A 41 23.61 0.38 -10.06
N HIS A 42 22.65 0.61 -9.14
CA HIS A 42 22.86 0.45 -7.71
C HIS A 42 22.98 -1.02 -7.32
N ILE A 43 23.78 -1.30 -6.28
CA ILE A 43 23.86 -2.63 -5.66
C ILE A 43 22.88 -2.64 -4.49
N ILE A 44 21.90 -3.54 -4.54
CA ILE A 44 20.86 -3.65 -3.52
C ILE A 44 20.98 -4.98 -2.79
N GLU A 45 21.09 -4.92 -1.47
CA GLU A 45 20.99 -6.06 -0.58
C GLU A 45 19.75 -5.90 0.28
N THR A 46 18.85 -6.91 0.25
CA THR A 46 17.57 -6.87 0.97
C THR A 46 17.65 -7.65 2.26
N PHE A 47 17.08 -7.08 3.31
CA PHE A 47 17.01 -7.66 4.65
C PHE A 47 15.57 -7.64 5.10
N SER A 48 15.09 -8.75 5.63
CA SER A 48 13.70 -8.90 6.04
C SER A 48 13.56 -9.62 7.37
N VAL A 49 12.42 -9.43 8.01
CA VAL A 49 12.08 -10.16 9.22
C VAL A 49 11.81 -11.62 8.84
N ASN A 50 12.57 -12.55 9.42
CA ASN A 50 12.31 -13.97 9.24
C ASN A 50 10.99 -14.33 9.94
N SER A 51 10.04 -14.87 9.20
CA SER A 51 8.72 -15.28 9.69
C SER A 51 8.76 -16.27 10.86
N VAL A 52 9.86 -17.01 11.00
CA VAL A 52 10.10 -17.95 12.12
C VAL A 52 10.21 -17.24 13.46
N ASN A 53 10.75 -16.01 13.48
CA ASN A 53 10.97 -15.24 14.71
C ASN A 53 9.74 -14.46 15.21
N GLU A 54 8.71 -14.27 14.39
CA GLU A 54 7.50 -13.54 14.83
C GLU A 54 6.70 -14.31 15.90
N LYS A 55 6.71 -15.64 15.85
CA LYS A 55 6.01 -16.49 16.85
C LYS A 55 6.73 -16.57 18.20
N GLN A 56 7.98 -16.13 18.29
CA GLN A 56 8.82 -16.24 19.50
C GLN A 56 9.21 -14.90 20.11
N LYS A 57 8.43 -13.82 19.89
CA LYS A 57 8.70 -12.52 20.56
C LYS A 57 8.69 -12.71 22.07
N SER A 58 9.83 -12.45 22.70
CA SER A 58 9.99 -12.57 24.14
C SER A 58 9.09 -11.54 24.88
N ILE A 59 8.78 -11.82 26.15
CA ILE A 59 8.04 -10.86 27.01
C ILE A 59 8.76 -9.51 27.05
N LYS A 60 10.11 -9.51 27.01
CA LYS A 60 10.94 -8.29 26.96
C LYS A 60 10.71 -7.50 25.67
N ASP A 61 10.60 -8.16 24.51
CA ASP A 61 10.36 -7.52 23.21
C ASP A 61 8.98 -6.85 23.18
N ARG A 62 7.97 -7.52 23.73
CA ARG A 62 6.62 -6.95 23.86
C ARG A 62 6.62 -5.73 24.78
N PHE A 63 7.36 -5.77 25.89
CA PHE A 63 7.49 -4.64 26.81
C PHE A 63 8.20 -3.45 26.17
N ILE A 64 9.30 -3.68 25.45
CA ILE A 64 10.03 -2.64 24.70
C ILE A 64 9.12 -2.00 23.65
N GLN A 65 8.40 -2.82 22.85
CA GLN A 65 7.49 -2.34 21.83
C GLN A 65 6.30 -1.56 22.40
N TYR A 66 5.87 -1.85 23.61
CA TYR A 66 4.77 -1.16 24.25
C TYR A 66 5.10 0.30 24.57
N PHE A 67 6.29 0.58 25.08
CA PHE A 67 6.72 1.92 25.53
C PHE A 67 7.55 2.68 24.49
N THR A 68 8.16 1.99 23.55
CA THR A 68 9.07 2.58 22.56
C THR A 68 8.57 2.30 21.14
N PRO A 69 9.00 3.09 20.13
CA PRO A 69 8.70 2.79 18.74
C PRO A 69 9.59 1.70 18.12
N PHE A 70 10.44 1.04 18.93
CA PHE A 70 11.42 0.08 18.40
C PHE A 70 10.78 -1.27 18.12
N GLU A 71 10.74 -1.63 16.85
CA GLU A 71 10.27 -2.92 16.34
C GLU A 71 11.41 -3.60 15.56
N ASN A 72 11.36 -4.93 15.43
CA ASN A 72 12.30 -5.70 14.60
C ASN A 72 13.79 -5.35 14.87
N LEU A 73 14.18 -5.34 16.17
CA LEU A 73 15.51 -4.91 16.59
C LEU A 73 16.63 -5.79 16.01
N ASP A 74 16.42 -7.10 15.90
CA ASP A 74 17.42 -8.03 15.37
C ASP A 74 17.84 -7.66 13.96
N LEU A 75 16.85 -7.35 13.09
CA LEU A 75 17.08 -6.89 11.73
C LEU A 75 17.88 -5.58 11.70
N GLN A 76 17.52 -4.64 12.57
CA GLN A 76 18.20 -3.34 12.64
C GLN A 76 19.64 -3.48 13.20
N MET A 77 19.86 -4.39 14.15
CA MET A 77 21.19 -4.70 14.67
C MET A 77 22.08 -5.41 13.64
N GLU A 78 21.52 -6.28 12.81
CA GLU A 78 22.25 -6.92 11.71
C GLU A 78 22.82 -5.86 10.76
N ILE A 79 22.00 -4.93 10.31
CA ILE A 79 22.44 -3.83 9.45
C ILE A 79 23.48 -2.94 10.15
N PHE A 80 23.29 -2.68 11.43
CA PHE A 80 24.27 -1.88 12.18
C PHE A 80 25.65 -2.55 12.21
N LYS A 81 25.71 -3.88 12.34
CA LYS A 81 26.98 -4.64 12.27
C LYS A 81 27.64 -4.51 10.91
N LYS A 82 26.85 -4.52 9.83
CA LYS A 82 27.31 -4.40 8.43
C LYS A 82 27.39 -2.96 7.91
N LYS A 83 27.26 -1.94 8.77
CA LYS A 83 27.10 -0.53 8.35
C LYS A 83 28.16 -0.01 7.38
N ASN A 84 29.38 -0.55 7.43
CA ASN A 84 30.48 -0.12 6.56
C ASN A 84 30.37 -0.68 5.12
N GLU A 85 29.50 -1.66 4.90
CA GLU A 85 29.28 -2.26 3.59
C GLU A 85 28.33 -1.45 2.71
N PHE A 86 27.59 -0.49 3.28
CA PHE A 86 26.55 0.28 2.61
C PHE A 86 26.83 1.77 2.58
N ASP A 87 26.40 2.43 1.51
CA ASP A 87 26.43 3.88 1.37
C ASP A 87 25.20 4.53 2.00
N ILE A 88 24.03 3.87 1.89
CA ILE A 88 22.73 4.35 2.38
C ILE A 88 21.84 3.19 2.84
N ILE A 89 20.95 3.46 3.77
CA ILE A 89 19.95 2.52 4.27
C ILE A 89 18.57 2.99 3.84
N LEU A 90 17.83 2.14 3.12
CA LEU A 90 16.46 2.37 2.70
C LEU A 90 15.51 1.46 3.48
N CYS A 91 14.65 2.02 4.31
CA CYS A 91 13.64 1.30 5.07
C CYS A 91 12.27 1.45 4.38
N LEU A 92 11.67 0.36 3.94
CA LEU A 92 10.39 0.39 3.21
C LEU A 92 9.17 0.45 4.12
N CYS A 93 9.36 0.41 5.44
CA CYS A 93 8.31 0.65 6.42
C CYS A 93 8.89 1.25 7.71
N GLY A 94 8.05 1.82 8.55
CA GLY A 94 8.46 2.51 9.77
C GLY A 94 9.11 1.59 10.82
N GLY A 95 8.51 0.43 11.10
CA GLY A 95 8.92 -0.45 12.18
C GLY A 95 10.31 -1.10 12.06
N VAL A 96 11.05 -0.82 11.00
CA VAL A 96 12.41 -1.35 10.76
C VAL A 96 13.50 -0.25 10.78
N SER A 97 13.18 0.96 11.25
CA SER A 97 14.10 2.12 11.13
C SER A 97 14.40 2.86 12.42
N GLU A 98 13.54 2.82 13.41
CA GLU A 98 13.60 3.73 14.55
C GLU A 98 14.84 3.56 15.41
N TRP A 99 15.30 2.34 15.62
CA TRP A 99 16.52 2.10 16.37
C TRP A 99 17.78 2.56 15.59
N LEU A 100 17.79 2.38 14.27
CA LEU A 100 18.88 2.89 13.42
C LEU A 100 18.94 4.43 13.48
N TYR A 101 17.82 5.11 13.50
CA TYR A 101 17.77 6.56 13.70
C TYR A 101 18.33 6.96 15.08
N LEU A 102 18.04 6.17 16.13
CA LEU A 102 18.66 6.40 17.44
C LEU A 102 20.19 6.26 17.38
N GLN A 103 20.71 5.25 16.65
CA GLN A 103 22.16 5.07 16.48
C GLN A 103 22.78 6.25 15.69
N ASN A 104 22.07 6.79 14.71
CA ASN A 104 22.50 8.02 14.02
C ASN A 104 22.49 9.23 14.95
N ALA A 105 21.47 9.40 15.79
CA ALA A 105 21.41 10.50 16.75
C ALA A 105 22.55 10.43 17.78
N ARG A 106 23.05 9.22 18.08
CA ARG A 106 24.22 8.97 18.94
C ARG A 106 25.56 9.00 18.18
N LYS A 107 25.55 9.27 16.87
CA LYS A 107 26.73 9.25 15.99
C LYS A 107 27.43 7.87 15.87
N ASN A 108 26.76 6.78 16.25
CA ASN A 108 27.31 5.42 16.19
C ASN A 108 27.19 4.80 14.80
N LEU A 109 26.13 5.12 14.06
CA LEU A 109 25.88 4.57 12.72
C LEU A 109 26.52 5.43 11.62
N ASN A 110 26.31 6.73 11.67
CA ASN A 110 26.82 7.72 10.71
C ASN A 110 26.55 7.36 9.22
N LYS A 111 25.30 7.03 8.92
CA LYS A 111 24.83 6.69 7.57
C LYS A 111 23.53 7.41 7.24
N PRO A 112 23.33 7.84 5.99
CA PRO A 112 22.02 8.33 5.56
C PRO A 112 20.98 7.20 5.64
N ILE A 113 19.82 7.52 6.22
CA ILE A 113 18.68 6.61 6.29
C ILE A 113 17.51 7.30 5.61
N LEU A 114 16.86 6.60 4.70
CA LEU A 114 15.61 7.01 4.08
C LEU A 114 14.52 6.01 4.44
N THR A 115 13.44 6.47 5.05
CA THR A 115 12.31 5.59 5.42
C THR A 115 11.04 6.01 4.71
N LEU A 116 10.31 5.02 4.20
CA LEU A 116 8.99 5.17 3.58
C LEU A 116 7.90 4.82 4.60
N TYR A 117 7.16 5.81 5.07
CA TYR A 117 6.05 5.62 5.99
C TYR A 117 4.73 5.51 5.23
N HIS A 118 4.00 4.43 5.52
CA HIS A 118 2.70 4.16 4.88
C HIS A 118 1.55 4.85 5.62
N HIS A 119 1.57 4.86 6.94
CA HIS A 119 0.46 5.32 7.78
C HIS A 119 0.81 6.54 8.61
N PRO A 120 -0.18 7.40 8.93
CA PRO A 120 0.01 8.47 9.90
C PRO A 120 0.45 7.94 11.26
N LEU A 121 1.15 8.79 12.02
CA LEU A 121 1.50 8.45 13.39
C LEU A 121 0.24 8.19 14.22
N ALA A 122 0.26 7.13 14.98
CA ALA A 122 -0.82 6.80 15.90
C ALA A 122 -0.97 7.88 16.99
N THR A 123 -2.20 8.08 17.47
CA THR A 123 -2.57 9.18 18.38
C THR A 123 -3.27 8.69 19.66
N GLY A 124 -3.02 7.45 20.08
CA GLY A 124 -3.54 6.89 21.35
C GLY A 124 -2.81 7.42 22.59
N LYS A 125 -3.30 7.10 23.79
CA LYS A 125 -2.69 7.52 25.06
C LYS A 125 -1.23 7.04 25.19
N LEU A 126 -0.94 5.82 24.74
CA LEU A 126 0.41 5.23 24.76
C LEU A 126 1.32 5.77 23.66
N ASP A 127 0.77 6.33 22.63
CA ASP A 127 1.54 6.91 21.54
C ASP A 127 2.23 8.21 21.94
N PHE A 128 1.84 8.81 23.07
CA PHE A 128 2.53 9.98 23.61
C PHE A 128 4.01 9.67 23.92
N THR A 129 4.28 8.57 24.63
CA THR A 129 5.65 8.15 24.97
C THR A 129 6.45 7.80 23.72
N ARG A 130 5.86 7.00 22.81
CA ARG A 130 6.47 6.66 21.52
C ARG A 130 6.79 7.91 20.69
N ASN A 131 5.90 8.88 20.69
CA ASN A 131 6.09 10.13 19.95
C ASN A 131 7.16 11.03 20.57
N LEU A 132 7.36 11.01 21.90
CA LEU A 132 8.51 11.67 22.54
C LEU A 132 9.83 11.06 22.08
N PHE A 133 9.92 9.72 22.02
CA PHE A 133 11.08 9.03 21.45
C PHE A 133 11.30 9.42 19.99
N ARG A 134 10.26 9.34 19.17
CA ARG A 134 10.34 9.73 17.75
C ARG A 134 10.82 11.16 17.58
N LYS A 135 10.28 12.11 18.35
CA LYS A 135 10.73 13.51 18.31
C LYS A 135 12.24 13.65 18.60
N ARG A 136 12.78 12.83 19.50
CA ARG A 136 14.21 12.86 19.86
C ARG A 136 15.09 12.22 18.80
N ILE A 137 14.68 11.04 18.28
CA ILE A 137 15.49 10.28 17.32
C ILE A 137 15.45 10.87 15.90
N TYR A 138 14.35 11.53 15.53
CA TYR A 138 14.20 12.16 14.20
C TYR A 138 14.67 13.62 14.13
N LYS A 139 15.09 14.22 15.26
CA LYS A 139 15.44 15.64 15.33
C LYS A 139 16.48 16.08 14.29
N ASN A 140 17.42 15.21 13.98
CA ASN A 140 18.54 15.49 13.06
C ASN A 140 18.36 14.88 11.68
N GLN A 141 17.16 14.35 11.36
CA GLN A 141 16.90 13.76 10.04
C GLN A 141 16.59 14.85 9.02
N SER A 142 17.05 14.62 7.80
CA SER A 142 16.84 15.57 6.70
C SER A 142 15.65 15.18 5.81
N MET A 143 15.26 13.90 5.81
CA MET A 143 14.22 13.43 4.92
C MET A 143 13.53 12.16 5.43
N ILE A 144 12.21 12.19 5.37
CA ILE A 144 11.30 11.05 5.61
C ILE A 144 10.30 11.03 4.45
N LEU A 145 10.11 9.89 3.80
CA LEU A 145 9.09 9.74 2.76
C LEU A 145 7.79 9.20 3.34
N CYS A 146 6.68 9.66 2.80
CA CYS A 146 5.35 9.28 3.26
C CYS A 146 4.44 9.01 2.05
N LEU A 147 3.69 7.89 2.06
CA LEU A 147 2.76 7.57 0.97
C LEU A 147 1.49 8.45 0.95
N ALA A 148 1.33 9.33 1.95
CA ALA A 148 0.20 10.24 2.02
C ALA A 148 0.59 11.59 2.65
N ASN A 149 -0.05 12.67 2.19
CA ASN A 149 0.07 14.00 2.77
C ASN A 149 -0.26 14.03 4.27
N LYS A 150 -1.29 13.30 4.69
CA LYS A 150 -1.68 13.21 6.10
C LYS A 150 -0.59 12.59 6.95
N THR A 151 0.11 11.57 6.42
CA THR A 151 1.27 10.96 7.06
C THR A 151 2.39 11.99 7.20
N ALA A 152 2.78 12.67 6.13
CA ALA A 152 3.81 13.70 6.16
C ALA A 152 3.47 14.84 7.14
N LYS A 153 2.24 15.34 7.11
CA LYS A 153 1.76 16.37 8.06
C LYS A 153 1.84 15.91 9.50
N SER A 154 1.56 14.64 9.81
CA SER A 154 1.65 14.10 11.18
C SER A 154 3.09 14.12 11.70
N PHE A 155 4.08 13.75 10.87
CA PHE A 155 5.50 13.83 11.19
C PHE A 155 5.97 15.28 11.33
N ASN A 156 5.66 16.13 10.36
CA ASN A 156 6.08 17.53 10.37
C ASN A 156 5.52 18.29 11.59
N LYS A 157 4.27 18.01 11.98
CA LYS A 157 3.66 18.54 13.20
C LYS A 157 4.39 18.05 14.47
N LEU A 158 4.72 16.74 14.54
CA LEU A 158 5.44 16.18 15.67
C LEU A 158 6.84 16.78 15.81
N LEU A 159 7.57 16.87 14.69
CA LEU A 159 8.97 17.28 14.64
C LEU A 159 9.15 18.81 14.62
N LYS A 160 8.07 19.56 14.40
CA LYS A 160 8.10 21.02 14.18
C LYS A 160 9.09 21.43 13.07
N SER A 161 9.14 20.64 12.00
CA SER A 161 10.05 20.80 10.86
C SER A 161 9.42 20.22 9.58
N GLN A 162 9.94 20.58 8.40
CA GLN A 162 9.45 20.11 7.11
C GLN A 162 10.35 19.02 6.52
N VAL A 163 10.59 17.96 7.30
CA VAL A 163 11.46 16.83 6.90
C VAL A 163 10.71 15.65 6.30
N ALA A 164 9.40 15.57 6.51
CA ALA A 164 8.57 14.52 5.94
C ALA A 164 7.88 15.02 4.66
N HIS A 165 8.08 14.29 3.57
CA HIS A 165 7.62 14.65 2.23
C HIS A 165 6.70 13.56 1.68
N PRO A 166 5.56 13.93 1.07
CA PRO A 166 4.68 12.96 0.45
C PRO A 166 5.27 12.47 -0.87
N ILE A 167 5.06 11.18 -1.15
CA ILE A 167 5.34 10.56 -2.44
C ILE A 167 4.12 9.74 -2.86
N SER A 168 3.62 9.99 -4.07
CA SER A 168 2.48 9.24 -4.60
C SER A 168 2.86 7.80 -4.89
N TRP A 169 2.01 6.84 -4.50
CA TRP A 169 2.14 5.45 -4.89
C TRP A 169 1.98 5.29 -6.40
N CYS A 170 2.30 4.12 -6.94
CA CYS A 170 2.40 3.92 -8.39
C CYS A 170 1.65 2.67 -8.87
N VAL A 171 1.58 2.53 -10.19
CA VAL A 171 0.91 1.43 -10.91
C VAL A 171 1.88 0.79 -11.90
N ASP A 172 1.98 -0.54 -11.90
CA ASP A 172 2.68 -1.29 -12.95
C ASP A 172 1.77 -1.48 -14.17
N ASN A 173 1.76 -0.49 -15.05
CA ASN A 173 0.89 -0.52 -16.23
C ASN A 173 1.19 -1.68 -17.19
N ASN A 174 2.43 -2.16 -17.25
CA ASN A 174 2.82 -3.28 -18.09
C ASN A 174 2.22 -4.58 -17.57
N PHE A 175 2.26 -4.79 -16.25
CA PHE A 175 1.62 -5.94 -15.62
C PHE A 175 0.12 -5.99 -15.92
N TYR A 176 -0.63 -4.91 -15.62
CA TYR A 176 -2.07 -4.89 -15.82
C TYR A 176 -2.47 -4.99 -17.31
N SER A 177 -1.67 -4.44 -18.21
CA SER A 177 -1.93 -4.59 -19.65
C SER A 177 -1.76 -6.03 -20.11
N ARG A 178 -0.76 -6.74 -19.58
CA ARG A 178 -0.49 -8.14 -19.91
C ARG A 178 -1.59 -9.08 -19.39
N ILE A 179 -1.95 -8.97 -18.10
CA ILE A 179 -2.98 -9.87 -17.52
C ILE A 179 -4.39 -9.56 -18.00
N ASN A 180 -4.66 -8.34 -18.45
CA ASN A 180 -5.98 -7.92 -18.97
C ASN A 180 -6.17 -8.27 -20.46
N GLY A 181 -5.11 -8.70 -21.15
CA GLY A 181 -5.11 -8.93 -22.61
C GLY A 181 -5.84 -10.20 -23.11
N HIS A 182 -6.30 -11.06 -22.22
CA HIS A 182 -6.96 -12.32 -22.57
C HIS A 182 -8.49 -12.22 -22.44
N ASN A 183 -9.11 -11.23 -23.09
CA ASN A 183 -10.49 -10.91 -22.83
C ASN A 183 -11.45 -11.52 -23.88
N PRO A 184 -12.37 -12.43 -23.50
CA PRO A 184 -13.45 -12.85 -24.38
C PRO A 184 -14.38 -11.67 -24.69
N LYS A 185 -14.91 -11.65 -25.90
CA LYS A 185 -15.83 -10.61 -26.45
C LYS A 185 -17.20 -10.58 -25.75
N THR A 186 -17.28 -10.62 -24.44
CA THR A 186 -18.56 -10.51 -23.72
C THR A 186 -18.93 -9.05 -23.57
N LYS A 187 -20.11 -8.69 -24.03
CA LYS A 187 -20.60 -7.30 -24.08
C LYS A 187 -21.12 -6.78 -22.74
N GLU A 188 -21.43 -7.62 -21.78
CA GLU A 188 -22.15 -7.21 -20.57
C GLU A 188 -21.23 -7.13 -19.36
N LYS A 189 -21.11 -5.93 -18.81
CA LYS A 189 -20.44 -5.67 -17.54
C LYS A 189 -21.49 -5.70 -16.43
N GLU A 190 -21.64 -6.87 -15.81
CA GLU A 190 -22.77 -7.19 -14.95
C GLU A 190 -22.48 -7.15 -13.46
N ILE A 191 -21.19 -7.10 -13.06
CA ILE A 191 -20.83 -7.25 -11.64
C ILE A 191 -20.09 -6.06 -11.06
N ILE A 192 -20.26 -5.87 -9.74
CA ILE A 192 -19.38 -5.08 -8.89
C ILE A 192 -18.44 -6.01 -8.16
N LEU A 193 -17.13 -5.75 -8.25
CA LEU A 193 -16.09 -6.57 -7.63
C LEU A 193 -15.48 -5.87 -6.43
N THR A 194 -15.34 -6.57 -5.31
CA THR A 194 -14.45 -6.18 -4.23
C THR A 194 -13.34 -7.21 -4.03
N CYS A 195 -12.13 -6.72 -3.79
CA CYS A 195 -10.97 -7.54 -3.46
C CYS A 195 -10.10 -6.83 -2.41
N GLY A 196 -9.52 -7.61 -1.53
CA GLY A 196 -8.59 -7.12 -0.50
C GLY A 196 -8.93 -7.63 0.88
N ARG A 197 -7.95 -7.51 1.78
CA ARG A 197 -7.98 -8.10 3.12
C ARG A 197 -8.17 -7.07 4.23
N THR A 198 -7.38 -6.01 4.21
CA THR A 198 -7.23 -5.12 5.38
C THR A 198 -8.41 -4.18 5.53
N SER A 199 -9.07 -4.22 6.69
CA SER A 199 -10.13 -3.30 7.12
C SER A 199 -11.29 -3.19 6.12
N ARG A 200 -11.73 -4.31 5.56
CA ARG A 200 -12.88 -4.35 4.65
C ARG A 200 -14.20 -4.38 5.42
N ASP A 201 -15.11 -3.48 5.08
CA ASP A 201 -16.51 -3.48 5.56
C ASP A 201 -17.38 -4.27 4.58
N LEU A 202 -17.21 -5.59 4.60
CA LEU A 202 -17.98 -6.49 3.72
C LEU A 202 -19.46 -6.52 4.10
N SER A 203 -19.80 -6.27 5.37
CA SER A 203 -21.20 -6.23 5.83
C SER A 203 -21.99 -5.12 5.17
N THR A 204 -21.46 -3.89 5.15
CA THR A 204 -22.08 -2.76 4.46
C THR A 204 -22.16 -3.02 2.95
N PHE A 205 -21.08 -3.56 2.36
CA PHE A 205 -21.04 -3.86 0.93
C PHE A 205 -22.12 -4.86 0.51
N VAL A 206 -22.26 -5.99 1.22
CA VAL A 206 -23.26 -7.03 0.93
C VAL A 206 -24.68 -6.45 0.97
N LYS A 207 -25.04 -5.76 2.05
CA LYS A 207 -26.36 -5.12 2.19
C LYS A 207 -26.66 -4.12 1.07
N ALA A 208 -25.64 -3.37 0.65
CA ALA A 208 -25.78 -2.39 -0.41
C ALA A 208 -25.97 -3.03 -1.80
N VAL A 209 -25.25 -4.11 -2.10
CA VAL A 209 -25.42 -4.86 -3.34
C VAL A 209 -26.82 -5.47 -3.41
N GLU A 210 -27.31 -6.10 -2.35
CA GLU A 210 -28.70 -6.61 -2.25
C GLU A 210 -29.71 -5.49 -2.48
N LYS A 211 -29.56 -4.35 -1.78
CA LYS A 211 -30.46 -3.19 -1.92
C LYS A 211 -30.43 -2.56 -3.30
N SER A 212 -29.32 -2.68 -4.00
CA SER A 212 -29.16 -2.16 -5.38
C SER A 212 -29.71 -3.08 -6.45
N ASN A 213 -30.00 -4.34 -6.12
CA ASN A 213 -30.35 -5.42 -7.04
C ASN A 213 -29.25 -5.65 -8.11
N ALA A 214 -27.99 -5.43 -7.74
CA ALA A 214 -26.82 -5.69 -8.57
C ALA A 214 -26.24 -7.08 -8.30
N LYS A 215 -25.34 -7.55 -9.17
CA LYS A 215 -24.54 -8.76 -8.91
C LYS A 215 -23.20 -8.38 -8.30
N GLY A 216 -22.86 -8.95 -7.15
CA GLY A 216 -21.59 -8.75 -6.46
C GLY A 216 -20.64 -9.93 -6.60
N HIS A 217 -19.33 -9.66 -6.66
CA HIS A 217 -18.30 -10.68 -6.53
C HIS A 217 -17.30 -10.26 -5.46
N ILE A 218 -16.99 -11.16 -4.54
CA ILE A 218 -16.05 -10.94 -3.44
C ILE A 218 -14.86 -11.87 -3.63
N ILE A 219 -13.65 -11.30 -3.68
CA ILE A 219 -12.40 -12.07 -3.59
C ILE A 219 -11.78 -11.77 -2.22
N CYS A 220 -11.74 -12.76 -1.35
CA CYS A 220 -11.24 -12.62 0.02
C CYS A 220 -10.48 -13.87 0.47
N PRO A 221 -9.66 -13.79 1.55
CA PRO A 221 -9.09 -14.95 2.20
C PRO A 221 -10.15 -15.94 2.68
N ASP A 222 -9.81 -17.21 2.76
CA ASP A 222 -10.67 -18.28 3.25
C ASP A 222 -10.96 -18.22 4.75
N ASP A 223 -10.10 -17.50 5.50
CA ASP A 223 -10.24 -17.20 6.93
C ASP A 223 -10.99 -15.88 7.22
N GLU A 224 -11.50 -15.19 6.20
CA GLU A 224 -12.27 -13.96 6.37
C GLU A 224 -13.67 -14.28 6.89
N ASP A 225 -14.05 -13.64 7.99
CA ASP A 225 -15.43 -13.70 8.50
C ASP A 225 -16.35 -12.87 7.60
N ILE A 226 -16.85 -13.53 6.56
CA ILE A 226 -17.89 -12.95 5.73
C ILE A 226 -19.18 -13.07 6.55
N PRO A 227 -19.81 -11.95 6.93
CA PRO A 227 -21.10 -11.97 7.59
C PRO A 227 -21.97 -12.95 6.85
N SER A 228 -22.51 -13.97 7.54
CA SER A 228 -23.23 -15.09 6.94
C SER A 228 -24.19 -14.51 5.91
N ILE A 229 -23.74 -14.47 4.67
CA ILE A 229 -24.58 -14.21 3.53
C ILE A 229 -25.49 -15.43 3.55
N ARG A 230 -26.57 -15.34 4.33
CA ARG A 230 -27.71 -16.20 4.14
C ARG A 230 -28.26 -15.81 2.77
N CYS A 231 -27.48 -16.17 1.76
CA CYS A 231 -27.88 -16.04 0.37
C CYS A 231 -29.06 -17.00 0.16
N ASN A 232 -30.24 -16.59 0.60
CA ASN A 232 -31.47 -17.14 0.02
C ASN A 232 -31.59 -16.75 -1.46
N ASN A 233 -30.65 -15.91 -1.96
CA ASN A 233 -30.50 -15.52 -3.35
C ASN A 233 -29.06 -15.85 -3.82
N LEU A 234 -28.83 -17.10 -4.19
CA LEU A 234 -27.63 -17.57 -4.92
C LEU A 234 -27.31 -16.80 -6.22
N PHE A 235 -28.15 -15.82 -6.58
CA PHE A 235 -28.00 -14.99 -7.80
C PHE A 235 -27.31 -13.65 -7.55
N THR A 236 -27.06 -13.24 -6.29
CA THR A 236 -26.58 -11.88 -6.00
C THR A 236 -25.07 -11.82 -5.77
N PHE A 237 -24.46 -12.90 -5.28
CA PHE A 237 -23.05 -12.93 -4.98
C PHE A 237 -22.34 -14.17 -5.49
N GLU A 238 -21.15 -13.95 -6.07
CA GLU A 238 -20.15 -14.99 -6.28
C GLU A 238 -18.99 -14.74 -5.31
N LEU A 239 -18.52 -15.81 -4.67
CA LEU A 239 -17.38 -15.77 -3.77
C LEU A 239 -16.21 -16.53 -4.38
N THR A 240 -15.05 -15.89 -4.41
CA THR A 240 -13.78 -16.54 -4.73
C THR A 240 -12.88 -16.44 -3.50
N SER A 241 -12.78 -17.51 -2.75
CA SER A 241 -11.83 -17.60 -1.65
C SER A 241 -10.41 -17.91 -2.14
N TYR A 242 -9.42 -17.54 -1.35
CA TYR A 242 -8.04 -17.94 -1.55
C TYR A 242 -7.38 -18.27 -0.21
N SER A 243 -6.49 -19.26 -0.21
CA SER A 243 -5.76 -19.63 1.00
C SER A 243 -4.78 -18.53 1.39
N SER A 244 -4.97 -17.98 2.58
CA SER A 244 -4.04 -17.01 3.17
C SER A 244 -2.67 -17.63 3.47
N GLU A 245 -2.63 -18.94 3.73
CA GLU A 245 -1.40 -19.69 3.99
C GLU A 245 -0.61 -19.98 2.70
N LYS A 246 -1.29 -20.30 1.60
CA LYS A 246 -0.68 -20.66 0.31
C LYS A 246 -0.31 -19.46 -0.55
N LYS A 247 -0.59 -18.22 -0.11
CA LYS A 247 -0.33 -16.98 -0.87
C LYS A 247 -0.80 -17.04 -2.32
N GLU A 248 -2.02 -17.53 -2.54
CA GLU A 248 -2.57 -17.66 -3.87
C GLU A 248 -2.67 -16.30 -4.60
N ASN A 249 -2.41 -16.33 -5.90
CA ASN A 249 -2.36 -15.14 -6.72
C ASN A 249 -3.75 -14.54 -6.98
N THR A 250 -4.08 -13.49 -6.22
CA THR A 250 -5.36 -12.79 -6.36
C THR A 250 -5.45 -11.92 -7.61
N TYR A 251 -4.32 -11.48 -8.20
CA TYR A 251 -4.32 -10.64 -9.39
C TYR A 251 -4.86 -11.37 -10.62
N HIS A 252 -4.47 -12.63 -10.82
CA HIS A 252 -5.02 -13.43 -11.90
C HIS A 252 -6.50 -13.76 -11.69
N LYS A 253 -6.93 -14.02 -10.44
CA LYS A 253 -8.35 -14.19 -10.10
C LYS A 253 -9.15 -12.92 -10.45
N MET A 254 -8.64 -11.74 -10.09
CA MET A 254 -9.23 -10.45 -10.47
C MET A 254 -9.26 -10.29 -12.00
N ALA A 255 -8.14 -10.53 -12.69
CA ALA A 255 -8.02 -10.35 -14.13
C ALA A 255 -9.05 -11.17 -14.90
N ASN A 256 -9.29 -12.41 -14.50
CA ASN A 256 -10.26 -13.30 -15.10
C ASN A 256 -11.71 -12.77 -15.05
N LEU A 257 -11.99 -11.90 -14.07
CA LEU A 257 -13.31 -11.29 -13.89
C LEU A 257 -13.45 -9.92 -14.55
N MET A 258 -12.35 -9.26 -14.92
CA MET A 258 -12.38 -7.85 -15.35
C MET A 258 -13.28 -7.59 -16.57
N HIS A 259 -13.47 -8.57 -17.44
CA HIS A 259 -14.40 -8.43 -18.58
C HIS A 259 -15.86 -8.23 -18.14
N LYS A 260 -16.27 -8.81 -17.00
CA LYS A 260 -17.61 -8.68 -16.41
C LYS A 260 -17.74 -7.51 -15.42
N VAL A 261 -16.63 -6.96 -14.93
CA VAL A 261 -16.64 -5.94 -13.88
C VAL A 261 -17.04 -4.58 -14.45
N ARG A 262 -18.13 -4.01 -13.93
CA ARG A 262 -18.57 -2.63 -14.17
C ARG A 262 -17.74 -1.65 -13.37
N VAL A 263 -17.60 -1.89 -12.06
CA VAL A 263 -16.95 -1.02 -11.10
C VAL A 263 -16.26 -1.83 -10.00
N ILE A 264 -15.12 -1.36 -9.51
CA ILE A 264 -14.43 -1.95 -8.36
C ILE A 264 -14.91 -1.25 -7.08
N ALA A 265 -15.30 -2.04 -6.09
CA ALA A 265 -15.68 -1.56 -4.78
C ALA A 265 -14.52 -1.68 -3.79
N ILE A 266 -14.27 -0.62 -3.01
CA ILE A 266 -13.31 -0.59 -1.91
C ILE A 266 -14.06 -0.20 -0.63
N PRO A 267 -14.88 -1.11 -0.08
CA PRO A 267 -15.60 -0.88 1.15
C PRO A 267 -14.62 -0.97 2.33
N LEU A 268 -14.53 0.08 3.12
CA LEU A 268 -13.64 0.16 4.26
C LEU A 268 -14.42 0.52 5.52
N GLU A 269 -14.03 -0.05 6.63
CA GLU A 269 -14.38 0.49 7.93
C GLU A 269 -13.89 1.95 8.06
N LYS A 270 -14.35 2.68 9.08
CA LYS A 270 -13.86 4.04 9.33
C LYS A 270 -12.36 4.05 9.60
N GLN A 271 -11.60 4.71 8.74
CA GLN A 271 -10.14 4.61 8.70
C GLN A 271 -9.41 5.79 9.33
N ARG A 272 -8.29 5.46 9.99
CA ARG A 272 -7.23 6.40 10.39
C ARG A 272 -5.89 6.08 9.71
N THR A 273 -5.85 5.03 8.92
CA THR A 273 -4.69 4.50 8.20
C THR A 273 -4.87 4.64 6.69
N LEU A 274 -3.82 4.39 5.92
CA LEU A 274 -3.84 4.45 4.45
C LEU A 274 -4.36 3.11 3.86
N ALA A 275 -5.46 2.57 4.40
CA ALA A 275 -6.10 1.38 3.85
C ALA A 275 -6.77 1.69 2.50
N GLY A 276 -6.78 0.70 1.61
CA GLY A 276 -7.44 0.78 0.29
C GLY A 276 -6.58 1.40 -0.82
N LEU A 277 -5.38 1.93 -0.53
CA LEU A 277 -4.52 2.55 -1.56
C LEU A 277 -4.11 1.54 -2.64
N THR A 278 -3.68 0.33 -2.27
CA THR A 278 -3.29 -0.70 -3.25
C THR A 278 -4.47 -1.06 -4.16
N SER A 279 -5.65 -1.32 -3.59
CA SER A 279 -6.85 -1.63 -4.38
C SER A 279 -7.29 -0.48 -5.29
N LEU A 280 -7.06 0.79 -4.86
CA LEU A 280 -7.26 1.94 -5.74
C LEU A 280 -6.28 1.90 -6.93
N MET A 281 -5.00 1.62 -6.69
CA MET A 281 -4.01 1.48 -7.78
C MET A 281 -4.34 0.31 -8.71
N ASP A 282 -4.83 -0.81 -8.18
CA ASP A 282 -5.31 -1.94 -8.97
C ASP A 282 -6.46 -1.52 -9.90
N SER A 283 -7.43 -0.78 -9.35
CA SER A 283 -8.55 -0.22 -10.11
C SER A 283 -8.07 0.68 -11.27
N LEU A 284 -7.11 1.57 -11.00
CA LEU A 284 -6.48 2.41 -12.02
C LEU A 284 -5.76 1.57 -13.07
N GLY A 285 -5.01 0.56 -12.64
CA GLY A 285 -4.26 -0.35 -13.51
C GLY A 285 -5.16 -1.11 -14.49
N PHE A 286 -6.29 -1.62 -14.02
CA PHE A 286 -7.31 -2.27 -14.82
C PHE A 286 -8.16 -1.29 -15.64
N GLY A 287 -8.06 0.01 -15.41
CA GLY A 287 -8.89 1.02 -16.08
C GLY A 287 -10.36 0.93 -15.68
N LYS A 288 -10.64 0.63 -14.41
CA LYS A 288 -11.99 0.54 -13.87
C LYS A 288 -12.31 1.73 -12.98
N PRO A 289 -13.55 2.24 -13.01
CA PRO A 289 -13.99 3.20 -12.02
C PRO A 289 -14.07 2.55 -10.65
N VAL A 290 -14.08 3.35 -9.60
CA VAL A 290 -14.09 2.88 -8.22
C VAL A 290 -15.24 3.49 -7.43
N ILE A 291 -15.89 2.68 -6.58
CA ILE A 291 -16.68 3.17 -5.45
C ILE A 291 -15.86 2.87 -4.20
N MET A 292 -15.58 3.87 -3.39
CA MET A 292 -14.69 3.71 -2.24
C MET A 292 -15.24 4.41 -1.00
N THR A 293 -15.13 3.75 0.15
CA THR A 293 -15.38 4.43 1.43
C THR A 293 -14.43 5.60 1.60
N ARG A 294 -14.96 6.78 1.98
CA ARG A 294 -14.17 7.98 2.19
C ARG A 294 -13.08 7.73 3.23
N ASN A 295 -11.84 7.80 2.79
CA ASN A 295 -10.66 7.64 3.65
C ASN A 295 -9.84 8.94 3.62
N PRO A 296 -9.75 9.68 4.75
CA PRO A 296 -9.04 10.95 4.80
C PRO A 296 -7.51 10.81 4.68
N CYS A 297 -6.98 9.59 4.56
CA CYS A 297 -5.57 9.34 4.30
C CYS A 297 -5.26 9.14 2.82
N ILE A 298 -6.25 9.02 1.95
CA ILE A 298 -6.08 8.97 0.49
C ILE A 298 -5.94 10.40 -0.03
N ASP A 299 -4.85 10.68 -0.74
CA ASP A 299 -4.57 12.01 -1.30
C ASP A 299 -5.30 12.29 -2.63
N PHE A 300 -5.89 11.26 -3.23
CA PHE A 300 -6.61 11.38 -4.48
C PHE A 300 -8.08 11.70 -4.22
N ASP A 301 -8.57 12.82 -4.74
CA ASP A 301 -10.00 13.07 -4.78
C ASP A 301 -10.60 12.38 -6.02
N ILE A 302 -11.12 11.17 -5.81
CA ILE A 302 -11.60 10.30 -6.89
C ILE A 302 -12.77 10.90 -7.67
N GLU A 303 -13.64 11.73 -7.02
CA GLU A 303 -14.75 12.42 -7.66
C GLU A 303 -14.25 13.58 -8.50
N LYS A 304 -13.40 14.44 -7.93
CA LYS A 304 -12.80 15.58 -8.66
C LYS A 304 -11.97 15.12 -9.85
N LEU A 305 -11.30 13.99 -9.73
CA LEU A 305 -10.56 13.35 -10.83
C LEU A 305 -11.48 12.66 -11.84
N GLY A 306 -12.75 12.48 -11.50
CA GLY A 306 -13.74 11.79 -12.32
C GLY A 306 -13.41 10.33 -12.56
N ILE A 307 -12.87 9.63 -11.55
CA ILE A 307 -12.47 8.23 -11.62
C ILE A 307 -13.30 7.33 -10.72
N GLY A 308 -14.20 7.89 -9.91
CA GLY A 308 -15.02 7.11 -8.99
C GLY A 308 -15.94 7.95 -8.12
N THR A 309 -16.53 7.30 -7.11
CA THR A 309 -17.51 7.87 -6.18
C THR A 309 -17.09 7.58 -4.75
N TRP A 310 -17.11 8.62 -3.88
CA TRP A 310 -16.94 8.46 -2.45
C TRP A 310 -18.25 8.06 -1.77
N VAL A 311 -18.18 7.17 -0.79
CA VAL A 311 -19.28 6.83 0.11
C VAL A 311 -18.81 6.95 1.55
N GLU A 312 -19.65 7.42 2.45
CA GLU A 312 -19.30 7.52 3.87
C GLU A 312 -19.22 6.13 4.53
N PRO A 313 -18.41 5.95 5.59
CA PRO A 313 -18.32 4.68 6.30
C PRO A 313 -19.69 4.21 6.81
N TYR A 314 -19.99 2.93 6.64
CA TYR A 314 -21.23 2.27 7.10
C TYR A 314 -22.53 2.75 6.43
N ASP A 315 -22.44 3.56 5.36
CA ASP A 315 -23.59 4.10 4.64
C ASP A 315 -24.07 3.12 3.55
N VAL A 316 -24.93 2.18 3.93
CA VAL A 316 -25.54 1.19 3.02
C VAL A 316 -26.31 1.88 1.89
N ASP A 317 -27.02 2.98 2.17
CA ASP A 317 -27.85 3.68 1.20
C ASP A 317 -27.02 4.44 0.19
N GLY A 318 -25.98 5.12 0.64
CA GLY A 318 -24.99 5.76 -0.23
C GLY A 318 -24.31 4.77 -1.15
N TRP A 319 -23.89 3.61 -0.62
CA TRP A 319 -23.32 2.52 -1.41
C TRP A 319 -24.32 1.99 -2.46
N ALA A 320 -25.57 1.68 -2.06
CA ALA A 320 -26.59 1.19 -2.99
C ALA A 320 -26.90 2.21 -4.10
N LYS A 321 -26.97 3.50 -3.76
CA LYS A 321 -27.16 4.60 -4.71
C LYS A 321 -26.00 4.70 -5.69
N ALA A 322 -24.75 4.64 -5.22
CA ALA A 322 -23.57 4.68 -6.06
C ALA A 322 -23.50 3.47 -7.00
N ILE A 323 -23.80 2.26 -6.52
CA ILE A 323 -23.87 1.05 -7.32
C ILE A 323 -24.90 1.22 -8.45
N LYS A 324 -26.15 1.56 -8.10
CA LYS A 324 -27.22 1.79 -9.07
C LYS A 324 -26.80 2.81 -10.14
N TRP A 325 -26.17 3.90 -9.73
CA TRP A 325 -25.72 4.92 -10.66
C TRP A 325 -24.76 4.36 -11.71
N HIS A 326 -23.75 3.58 -11.31
CA HIS A 326 -22.77 2.99 -12.24
C HIS A 326 -23.39 1.98 -13.20
N PHE A 327 -24.46 1.28 -12.78
CA PHE A 327 -25.16 0.31 -13.65
C PHE A 327 -26.13 0.99 -14.60
N LEU A 328 -26.79 2.07 -14.18
CA LEU A 328 -27.71 2.83 -15.03
C LEU A 328 -27.00 3.79 -15.99
N ASN A 329 -25.81 4.30 -15.61
CA ASN A 329 -25.05 5.29 -16.40
C ASN A 329 -23.78 4.64 -16.99
N GLU A 330 -23.97 3.69 -17.88
CA GLU A 330 -22.87 2.89 -18.44
C GLU A 330 -21.82 3.73 -19.14
N LYS A 331 -22.23 4.69 -19.97
CA LYS A 331 -21.32 5.54 -20.75
C LYS A 331 -20.41 6.36 -19.83
N GLU A 332 -20.99 6.97 -18.81
CA GLU A 332 -20.28 7.78 -17.81
C GLU A 332 -19.32 6.92 -16.98
N SER A 333 -19.76 5.73 -16.57
CA SER A 333 -18.94 4.77 -15.86
C SER A 333 -17.72 4.32 -16.70
N LEU A 334 -17.91 4.11 -18.01
CA LEU A 334 -16.80 3.81 -18.93
C LEU A 334 -15.84 5.00 -19.10
N ILE A 335 -16.36 6.23 -19.12
CA ILE A 335 -15.52 7.45 -19.18
C ILE A 335 -14.67 7.54 -17.91
N MET A 336 -15.24 7.27 -16.72
CA MET A 336 -14.49 7.22 -15.47
C MET A 336 -13.37 6.17 -15.52
N GLY A 337 -13.63 4.98 -16.04
CA GLY A 337 -12.62 3.94 -16.24
C GLY A 337 -11.48 4.37 -17.16
N ARG A 338 -11.79 5.08 -18.27
CA ARG A 338 -10.75 5.66 -19.15
C ARG A 338 -9.90 6.72 -18.44
N LYS A 339 -10.52 7.57 -17.63
CA LYS A 339 -9.79 8.56 -16.81
C LYS A 339 -8.92 7.87 -15.75
N ALA A 340 -9.41 6.78 -15.14
CA ALA A 340 -8.64 5.96 -14.21
C ALA A 340 -7.38 5.39 -14.89
N LYS A 341 -7.52 4.81 -16.10
CA LYS A 341 -6.37 4.32 -16.88
C LYS A 341 -5.41 5.44 -17.26
N ALA A 342 -5.90 6.59 -17.67
CA ALA A 342 -5.05 7.75 -17.99
C ALA A 342 -4.27 8.25 -16.77
N LEU A 343 -4.88 8.20 -15.57
CA LEU A 343 -4.19 8.53 -14.33
C LEU A 343 -3.11 7.49 -13.98
N SER A 344 -3.37 6.19 -14.18
CA SER A 344 -2.37 5.14 -13.94
C SER A 344 -1.10 5.33 -14.76
N MET A 345 -1.23 5.82 -16.01
CA MET A 345 -0.07 6.11 -16.86
C MET A 345 0.80 7.24 -16.30
N LYS A 346 0.19 8.25 -15.65
CA LYS A 346 0.92 9.33 -14.97
C LYS A 346 1.59 8.86 -13.67
N LEU A 347 1.03 7.85 -13.03
CA LEU A 347 1.51 7.25 -11.80
C LEU A 347 2.32 5.96 -12.06
N SER A 348 3.06 5.87 -13.16
CA SER A 348 3.76 4.66 -13.53
C SER A 348 4.84 4.25 -12.51
N ALA A 349 5.03 2.94 -12.34
CA ALA A 349 6.07 2.37 -11.46
C ALA A 349 7.47 2.83 -11.86
N GLU A 350 7.72 3.02 -13.16
CA GLU A 350 8.98 3.56 -13.67
C GLU A 350 9.20 5.02 -13.24
N SER A 351 8.15 5.86 -13.30
CA SER A 351 8.23 7.25 -12.82
C SER A 351 8.50 7.31 -11.32
N PHE A 352 7.90 6.39 -10.55
CA PHE A 352 8.16 6.24 -9.12
C PHE A 352 9.61 5.83 -8.86
N GLY A 353 10.13 4.81 -9.58
CA GLY A 353 11.50 4.37 -9.47
C GLY A 353 12.52 5.47 -9.78
N ARG A 354 12.28 6.27 -10.85
CA ARG A 354 13.11 7.44 -11.16
C ARG A 354 13.10 8.48 -10.02
N LYS A 355 11.92 8.73 -9.43
CA LYS A 355 11.78 9.68 -8.32
C LYS A 355 12.52 9.20 -7.07
N ILE A 356 12.38 7.92 -6.70
CA ILE A 356 13.12 7.31 -5.59
C ILE A 356 14.63 7.38 -5.83
N ASN A 357 15.09 7.04 -7.04
CA ASN A 357 16.49 7.14 -7.39
C ASN A 357 17.06 8.56 -7.22
N LYS A 358 16.34 9.57 -7.71
CA LYS A 358 16.73 10.97 -7.52
C LYS A 358 16.84 11.32 -6.03
N ILE A 359 15.83 10.98 -5.25
CA ILE A 359 15.79 11.26 -3.80
C ILE A 359 16.94 10.57 -3.06
N ILE A 360 17.25 9.31 -3.37
CA ILE A 360 18.35 8.55 -2.76
C ILE A 360 19.69 9.24 -3.02
N ASN A 361 19.96 9.64 -4.26
CA ASN A 361 21.22 10.29 -4.62
C ASN A 361 21.34 11.66 -3.92
N GLU A 362 20.31 12.52 -3.97
CA GLU A 362 20.30 13.81 -3.29
C GLU A 362 20.46 13.68 -1.77
N HIS A 363 19.79 12.69 -1.16
CA HIS A 363 19.89 12.47 0.28
C HIS A 363 21.27 11.99 0.70
N HIS A 364 21.91 11.13 -0.09
CA HIS A 364 23.27 10.66 0.13
C HIS A 364 24.32 11.79 -0.03
N GLU A 365 24.17 12.63 -1.06
CA GLU A 365 25.08 13.77 -1.28
C GLU A 365 24.96 14.81 -0.14
N ASN A 366 23.73 15.18 0.23
CA ASN A 366 23.48 16.11 1.32
C ASN A 366 23.96 15.59 2.69
N TRP A 367 24.03 14.27 2.88
CA TRP A 367 24.57 13.68 4.11
C TRP A 367 26.07 13.86 4.24
N LYS A 368 26.81 13.77 3.14
CA LYS A 368 28.28 13.94 3.13
C LYS A 368 28.77 15.34 3.44
N ILE A 369 27.91 16.33 3.19
CA ILE A 369 28.22 17.76 3.41
C ILE A 369 28.02 18.15 4.89
N ARG A 370 27.31 17.34 5.67
CA ARG A 370 27.07 17.54 7.11
C ARG A 370 28.14 16.91 7.98
#